data_7fdf69f2bcb3483ee88730636b07b729
#
_entry.id   7fdf69f2bcb3483ee88730636b07b729
#
_cell.length_a   1.000
_cell.length_b   1.000
_cell.length_c   1.000
_cell.angle_alpha   90.00
_cell.angle_beta   90.00
_cell.angle_gamma   90.00
#
_symmetry.space_group_name_H-M   'P 1'
#
loop_
_entity.id
_entity.type
_entity.pdbx_description
1 polymer ?
#
loop_
_entity_poly.entity_id
_entity_poly.type
_entity_poly.pdbx_seq_one_letter_code
_entity_poly.pdbx_strand_id
1 'polypeptide(L)'
;MKMSTMWRGGAAVLVTALVAALGGCVDQSRASSTGGAGDADGLRIVATSPATVDIMARLDIDLVGVPNTTLSEIPARYSEAVRVGTAMGPDMEIIKTLDPDYVIGPASLQTDMEPKLEAAGLNGIFLNLESVEGLYKGMEQLGRLFGREDEAGKMIDEFSAFSYEYSKEHAEKDSPTVLVLMGLPGSYVVATGKSYVGSLVRLAGGTNVY
;
A
#
# COMPACT_ATOMS: atom_id res chain seq x y z
N MET A 1 -10.47 24.25 75.92
CA MET A 1 -11.52 25.24 76.34
C MET A 1 -12.51 25.34 75.17
N LYS A 2 -13.70 24.80 75.37
CA LYS A 2 -15.01 25.23 74.95
C LYS A 2 -15.23 25.42 73.43
N MET A 3 -16.01 24.53 72.86
CA MET A 3 -17.48 24.45 72.82
C MET A 3 -18.00 25.17 71.58
N SER A 4 -18.62 24.44 70.73
CA SER A 4 -20.04 24.20 70.42
C SER A 4 -20.58 25.29 69.47
N THR A 5 -21.45 25.09 68.49
CA THR A 5 -22.70 24.38 68.41
C THR A 5 -23.23 24.45 66.97
N MET A 6 -23.65 23.35 66.32
CA MET A 6 -24.97 23.05 65.76
C MET A 6 -25.88 24.20 65.27
N TRP A 7 -26.40 24.05 64.05
CA TRP A 7 -27.87 24.02 63.68
C TRP A 7 -27.99 23.89 62.14
N ARG A 8 -28.54 22.87 61.57
CA ARG A 8 -29.94 22.39 61.31
C ARG A 8 -30.71 23.27 60.32
N GLY A 9 -31.25 22.57 59.34
CA GLY A 9 -32.49 22.86 58.58
C GLY A 9 -32.19 23.26 57.15
N GLY A 10 -32.57 22.60 56.14
CA GLY A 10 -33.77 21.93 55.78
C GLY A 10 -34.25 22.51 54.46
N ALA A 11 -34.53 21.71 53.54
CA ALA A 11 -35.67 21.76 52.62
C ALA A 11 -35.28 21.29 51.20
N ALA A 12 -35.87 20.18 50.86
CA ALA A 12 -35.96 19.61 49.54
C ALA A 12 -36.77 20.49 48.59
N VAL A 13 -36.30 20.67 47.35
CA VAL A 13 -37.20 20.98 46.23
C VAL A 13 -36.84 20.07 45.09
N LEU A 14 -37.69 19.09 44.89
CA LEU A 14 -37.82 18.29 43.68
C LEU A 14 -38.35 19.20 42.55
N VAL A 15 -37.57 19.36 41.49
CA VAL A 15 -38.09 19.84 40.20
C VAL A 15 -37.79 18.78 39.17
N THR A 16 -38.78 17.97 38.92
CA THR A 16 -38.91 17.12 37.74
C THR A 16 -39.14 18.00 36.52
N ALA A 17 -38.16 18.08 35.61
CA ALA A 17 -38.38 18.59 34.28
C ALA A 17 -38.16 17.46 33.28
N LEU A 18 -39.27 16.95 32.80
CA LEU A 18 -39.43 16.06 31.65
C LEU A 18 -39.12 16.88 30.43
N VAL A 19 -38.03 16.55 29.69
CA VAL A 19 -37.81 17.04 28.32
C VAL A 19 -37.76 15.87 27.39
N ALA A 20 -38.72 15.89 26.49
CA ALA A 20 -39.02 14.93 25.47
C ALA A 20 -37.85 14.74 24.51
N ALA A 21 -37.64 13.49 24.15
CA ALA A 21 -36.83 13.02 23.01
C ALA A 21 -37.36 13.59 21.69
N LEU A 22 -36.53 14.29 20.97
CA LEU A 22 -36.62 14.38 19.53
C LEU A 22 -35.34 13.82 18.97
N GLY A 23 -35.46 12.63 18.40
CA GLY A 23 -34.42 11.94 17.69
C GLY A 23 -33.96 12.76 16.48
N GLY A 24 -32.69 13.09 16.48
CA GLY A 24 -31.94 13.49 15.30
C GLY A 24 -30.86 12.48 15.14
N CYS A 25 -31.04 11.49 14.25
CA CYS A 25 -29.92 10.70 13.71
C CYS A 25 -29.04 11.66 12.93
N VAL A 26 -28.01 12.14 13.57
CA VAL A 26 -26.87 12.72 12.86
C VAL A 26 -25.92 11.54 12.61
N ASP A 27 -25.90 11.11 11.38
CA ASP A 27 -24.89 10.20 10.85
C ASP A 27 -23.53 10.91 10.92
N GLN A 28 -22.81 10.64 11.99
CA GLN A 28 -21.50 11.21 12.29
C GLN A 28 -20.43 10.15 12.06
N SER A 29 -20.34 9.70 10.81
CA SER A 29 -19.32 8.75 10.38
C SER A 29 -18.49 9.34 9.27
N ARG A 30 -17.71 10.36 9.59
CA ARG A 30 -16.48 10.67 8.86
C ARG A 30 -15.53 11.43 9.77
N ALA A 31 -15.04 10.73 10.77
CA ALA A 31 -13.90 11.20 11.54
C ALA A 31 -12.65 11.02 10.67
N SER A 32 -12.01 12.14 10.38
CA SER A 32 -10.67 12.18 9.79
C SER A 32 -9.71 11.39 10.68
N SER A 33 -9.30 10.19 10.26
CA SER A 33 -8.29 9.41 10.94
C SER A 33 -6.93 10.00 10.60
N THR A 34 -6.38 10.77 11.52
CA THR A 34 -4.94 11.01 11.64
C THR A 34 -4.22 9.66 11.79
N GLY A 35 -3.28 9.39 10.89
CA GLY A 35 -2.30 8.34 10.81
C GLY A 35 -2.07 7.42 12.02
N GLY A 36 -2.89 6.40 12.17
CA GLY A 36 -2.61 5.22 12.95
C GLY A 36 -2.59 4.03 12.00
N ALA A 37 -1.71 3.05 12.24
CA ALA A 37 -1.73 1.77 11.55
C ALA A 37 -3.17 1.23 11.59
N GLY A 38 -3.85 1.24 10.43
CA GLY A 38 -5.20 0.72 10.28
C GLY A 38 -5.09 -0.75 9.90
N ASP A 39 -5.90 -1.60 10.52
CA ASP A 39 -6.09 -2.96 10.03
C ASP A 39 -6.64 -2.87 8.59
N ALA A 40 -6.09 -3.66 7.66
CA ALA A 40 -6.58 -3.73 6.28
C ALA A 40 -7.98 -4.35 6.17
N ASP A 41 -8.44 -4.99 7.24
CA ASP A 41 -9.72 -5.68 7.27
C ASP A 41 -10.88 -4.68 7.08
N GLY A 42 -11.59 -4.83 5.96
CA GLY A 42 -12.71 -3.98 5.59
C GLY A 42 -12.36 -2.78 4.69
N LEU A 43 -11.08 -2.52 4.42
CA LEU A 43 -10.67 -1.51 3.45
C LEU A 43 -10.91 -1.98 2.01
N ARG A 44 -11.32 -1.08 1.16
CA ARG A 44 -11.53 -1.30 -0.27
C ARG A 44 -10.29 -0.81 -1.03
N ILE A 45 -9.47 -1.74 -1.48
CA ILE A 45 -8.17 -1.44 -2.08
C ILE A 45 -8.15 -1.87 -3.54
N VAL A 46 -7.67 -1.00 -4.42
CA VAL A 46 -7.43 -1.27 -5.82
C VAL A 46 -5.93 -1.29 -6.09
N ALA A 47 -5.42 -2.35 -6.72
CA ALA A 47 -4.06 -2.41 -7.23
C ALA A 47 -4.07 -2.22 -8.76
N THR A 48 -3.21 -1.33 -9.28
CA THR A 48 -3.18 -0.98 -10.70
C THR A 48 -2.06 -1.66 -11.48
N SER A 49 -1.17 -2.41 -10.83
CA SER A 49 -0.11 -3.16 -11.52
C SER A 49 0.01 -4.60 -11.01
N PRO A 50 0.46 -5.55 -11.85
CA PRO A 50 0.67 -6.93 -11.42
C PRO A 50 1.63 -7.07 -10.24
N ALA A 51 2.73 -6.29 -10.23
CA ALA A 51 3.69 -6.31 -9.12
C ALA A 51 3.05 -5.87 -7.79
N THR A 52 2.18 -4.85 -7.84
CA THR A 52 1.44 -4.42 -6.65
C THR A 52 0.47 -5.51 -6.18
N VAL A 53 -0.21 -6.19 -7.11
CA VAL A 53 -1.10 -7.32 -6.78
C VAL A 53 -0.35 -8.44 -6.06
N ASP A 54 0.85 -8.81 -6.54
CA ASP A 54 1.67 -9.85 -5.92
C ASP A 54 2.13 -9.46 -4.51
N ILE A 55 2.52 -8.20 -4.30
CA ILE A 55 2.88 -7.69 -2.98
C ILE A 55 1.68 -7.78 -2.03
N MET A 56 0.50 -7.30 -2.46
CA MET A 56 -0.71 -7.33 -1.64
C MET A 56 -1.14 -8.76 -1.28
N ALA A 57 -1.00 -9.70 -2.23
CA ALA A 57 -1.27 -11.12 -1.98
C ALA A 57 -0.36 -11.72 -0.90
N ARG A 58 0.93 -11.36 -0.91
CA ARG A 58 1.92 -11.82 0.09
C ARG A 58 1.74 -11.15 1.44
N LEU A 59 1.20 -9.93 1.48
CA LEU A 59 0.83 -9.22 2.72
C LEU A 59 -0.52 -9.67 3.28
N ASP A 60 -1.17 -10.66 2.66
CA ASP A 60 -2.49 -11.15 3.02
C ASP A 60 -3.58 -10.05 3.05
N ILE A 61 -3.54 -9.14 2.08
CA ILE A 61 -4.48 -8.02 1.94
C ILE A 61 -5.43 -8.28 0.77
N ASP A 62 -6.72 -8.07 0.98
CA ASP A 62 -7.74 -8.23 -0.04
C ASP A 62 -7.79 -7.05 -1.01
N LEU A 63 -8.15 -7.32 -2.27
CA LEU A 63 -8.30 -6.33 -3.32
C LEU A 63 -9.70 -6.40 -3.93
N VAL A 64 -10.35 -5.24 -4.09
CA VAL A 64 -11.63 -5.12 -4.81
C VAL A 64 -11.43 -4.88 -6.30
N GLY A 65 -10.23 -4.42 -6.71
CA GLY A 65 -9.89 -4.18 -8.10
C GLY A 65 -8.44 -4.55 -8.43
N VAL A 66 -8.22 -5.15 -9.60
CA VAL A 66 -6.91 -5.61 -10.08
C VAL A 66 -6.73 -5.28 -11.57
N PRO A 67 -5.49 -5.13 -12.07
CA PRO A 67 -5.26 -4.77 -13.46
C PRO A 67 -5.59 -5.91 -14.44
N ASN A 68 -5.87 -5.53 -15.70
CA ASN A 68 -5.79 -6.46 -16.82
C ASN A 68 -4.32 -6.73 -17.13
N THR A 69 -3.94 -7.99 -17.21
CA THR A 69 -2.58 -8.40 -17.59
C THR A 69 -2.62 -9.70 -18.35
N THR A 70 -1.67 -9.85 -19.28
CA THR A 70 -1.36 -11.11 -19.99
C THR A 70 0.07 -11.55 -19.70
N LEU A 71 0.82 -10.78 -18.88
CA LEU A 71 2.23 -11.01 -18.57
C LEU A 71 2.41 -11.92 -17.36
N SER A 72 1.42 -11.96 -16.48
CA SER A 72 1.41 -12.79 -15.27
C SER A 72 -0.03 -13.20 -14.94
N GLU A 73 -0.19 -14.30 -14.22
CA GLU A 73 -1.48 -14.70 -13.67
C GLU A 73 -1.79 -13.86 -12.43
N ILE A 74 -3.04 -13.43 -12.32
CA ILE A 74 -3.54 -12.81 -11.09
C ILE A 74 -3.77 -13.93 -10.07
N PRO A 75 -3.28 -13.79 -8.82
CA PRO A 75 -3.48 -14.80 -7.78
C PRO A 75 -4.96 -15.19 -7.61
N ALA A 76 -5.23 -16.47 -7.42
CA ALA A 76 -6.60 -17.02 -7.37
C ALA A 76 -7.48 -16.37 -6.28
N ARG A 77 -6.86 -15.85 -5.19
CA ARG A 77 -7.57 -15.10 -4.15
C ARG A 77 -8.31 -13.86 -4.69
N TYR A 78 -7.88 -13.32 -5.83
CA TYR A 78 -8.47 -12.14 -6.47
C TYR A 78 -9.29 -12.49 -7.72
N SER A 79 -9.75 -13.73 -7.85
CA SER A 79 -10.59 -14.18 -9.00
C SER A 79 -11.85 -13.34 -9.17
N GLU A 80 -12.45 -12.89 -8.06
CA GLU A 80 -13.67 -12.08 -8.03
C GLU A 80 -13.40 -10.56 -8.08
N ALA A 81 -12.15 -10.12 -8.01
CA ALA A 81 -11.81 -8.71 -8.08
C ALA A 81 -12.10 -8.13 -9.47
N VAL A 82 -12.63 -6.91 -9.49
CA VAL A 82 -13.00 -6.24 -10.75
C VAL A 82 -11.75 -5.87 -11.56
N ARG A 83 -11.82 -6.06 -12.88
CA ARG A 83 -10.72 -5.66 -13.77
C ARG A 83 -10.79 -4.16 -14.06
N VAL A 84 -9.76 -3.42 -13.63
CA VAL A 84 -9.74 -1.95 -13.66
C VAL A 84 -8.89 -1.36 -14.81
N GLY A 85 -8.70 -2.09 -15.90
CA GLY A 85 -7.88 -1.64 -17.02
C GLY A 85 -6.42 -2.09 -16.92
N THR A 86 -5.55 -1.62 -17.81
CA THR A 86 -4.13 -1.99 -17.80
C THR A 86 -3.31 -1.11 -16.85
N ALA A 87 -2.12 -1.56 -16.47
CA ALA A 87 -1.23 -0.77 -15.61
C ALA A 87 -0.89 0.62 -16.20
N MET A 88 -0.75 0.71 -17.52
CA MET A 88 -0.45 1.97 -18.23
C MET A 88 -1.70 2.84 -18.49
N GLY A 89 -2.88 2.27 -18.39
CA GLY A 89 -4.14 2.95 -18.62
C GLY A 89 -5.25 2.34 -17.75
N PRO A 90 -5.25 2.63 -16.45
CA PRO A 90 -6.33 2.24 -15.57
C PRO A 90 -7.62 2.97 -15.94
N ASP A 91 -8.74 2.26 -15.86
CA ASP A 91 -10.06 2.82 -16.13
C ASP A 91 -10.59 3.52 -14.84
N MET A 92 -10.49 4.85 -14.84
CA MET A 92 -10.88 5.66 -13.68
C MET A 92 -12.38 5.61 -13.40
N GLU A 93 -13.21 5.36 -14.42
CA GLU A 93 -14.65 5.25 -14.21
C GLU A 93 -14.99 3.93 -13.50
N ILE A 94 -14.35 2.82 -13.89
CA ILE A 94 -14.48 1.55 -13.17
C ILE A 94 -13.95 1.70 -11.73
N ILE A 95 -12.76 2.29 -11.56
CA ILE A 95 -12.17 2.48 -10.22
C ILE A 95 -13.11 3.27 -9.30
N LYS A 96 -13.72 4.35 -9.80
CA LYS A 96 -14.70 5.14 -9.02
C LYS A 96 -15.90 4.32 -8.59
N THR A 97 -16.41 3.40 -9.43
CA THR A 97 -17.56 2.56 -9.06
C THR A 97 -17.25 1.60 -7.90
N LEU A 98 -15.98 1.33 -7.67
CA LEU A 98 -15.53 0.49 -6.57
C LEU A 98 -15.47 1.24 -5.24
N ASP A 99 -15.58 2.57 -5.23
CA ASP A 99 -15.46 3.44 -4.05
C ASP A 99 -14.27 3.00 -3.14
N PRO A 100 -13.04 2.99 -3.68
CA PRO A 100 -11.90 2.47 -2.94
C PRO A 100 -11.38 3.49 -1.92
N ASP A 101 -10.93 2.98 -0.77
CA ASP A 101 -10.22 3.77 0.23
C ASP A 101 -8.81 4.14 -0.27
N TYR A 102 -8.19 3.22 -1.02
CA TYR A 102 -6.85 3.41 -1.61
C TYR A 102 -6.74 2.81 -3.01
N VAL A 103 -6.01 3.52 -3.87
CA VAL A 103 -5.57 3.05 -5.18
C VAL A 103 -4.04 2.97 -5.18
N ILE A 104 -3.49 1.77 -5.34
CA ILE A 104 -2.05 1.52 -5.19
C ILE A 104 -1.43 1.19 -6.55
N GLY A 105 -0.36 1.89 -6.89
CA GLY A 105 0.35 1.70 -8.15
C GLY A 105 1.86 1.95 -8.05
N PRO A 106 2.60 1.76 -9.15
CA PRO A 106 4.03 2.04 -9.19
C PRO A 106 4.31 3.54 -9.29
N ALA A 107 5.37 4.01 -8.61
CA ALA A 107 5.79 5.42 -8.63
C ALA A 107 6.17 5.93 -10.02
N SER A 108 6.59 5.05 -10.93
CA SER A 108 6.87 5.41 -12.33
C SER A 108 5.64 5.95 -13.08
N LEU A 109 4.43 5.70 -12.60
CA LEU A 109 3.17 6.19 -13.17
C LEU A 109 2.53 7.30 -12.33
N GLN A 110 3.15 7.73 -11.23
CA GLN A 110 2.59 8.71 -10.30
C GLN A 110 2.21 10.01 -11.00
N THR A 111 3.10 10.58 -11.81
CA THR A 111 2.87 11.86 -12.51
C THR A 111 1.62 11.86 -13.37
N ASP A 112 1.29 10.70 -13.97
CA ASP A 112 0.13 10.57 -14.85
C ASP A 112 -1.15 10.21 -14.09
N MET A 113 -1.03 9.54 -12.96
CA MET A 113 -2.18 9.00 -12.22
C MET A 113 -2.65 9.91 -11.09
N GLU A 114 -1.72 10.53 -10.36
CA GLU A 114 -2.04 11.35 -9.19
C GLU A 114 -3.06 12.45 -9.49
N PRO A 115 -2.93 13.26 -10.58
CA PRO A 115 -3.94 14.26 -10.90
C PRO A 115 -5.33 13.70 -11.20
N LYS A 116 -5.40 12.47 -11.76
CA LYS A 116 -6.67 11.80 -12.06
C LYS A 116 -7.34 11.28 -10.80
N LEU A 117 -6.55 10.75 -9.86
CA LEU A 117 -7.04 10.29 -8.56
C LEU A 117 -7.52 11.47 -7.72
N GLU A 118 -6.75 12.57 -7.67
CA GLU A 118 -7.15 13.80 -6.98
C GLU A 118 -8.45 14.36 -7.54
N ALA A 119 -8.58 14.46 -8.88
CA ALA A 119 -9.80 14.92 -9.53
C ALA A 119 -11.02 14.01 -9.25
N ALA A 120 -10.77 12.74 -8.95
CA ALA A 120 -11.78 11.76 -8.57
C ALA A 120 -12.06 11.73 -7.05
N GLY A 121 -11.28 12.45 -6.23
CA GLY A 121 -11.35 12.42 -4.78
C GLY A 121 -10.86 11.10 -4.17
N LEU A 122 -9.96 10.38 -4.86
CA LEU A 122 -9.43 9.07 -4.45
C LEU A 122 -8.01 9.20 -3.90
N ASN A 123 -7.68 8.37 -2.91
CA ASN A 123 -6.35 8.35 -2.30
C ASN A 123 -5.40 7.44 -3.09
N GLY A 124 -4.32 8.01 -3.63
CA GLY A 124 -3.26 7.28 -4.33
C GLY A 124 -2.10 6.92 -3.40
N ILE A 125 -1.57 5.70 -3.53
CA ILE A 125 -0.31 5.26 -2.93
C ILE A 125 0.60 4.79 -4.07
N PHE A 126 1.82 5.34 -4.13
CA PHE A 126 2.75 5.03 -5.21
C PHE A 126 4.03 4.40 -4.66
N LEU A 127 4.28 3.15 -5.06
CA LEU A 127 5.40 2.35 -4.60
C LEU A 127 6.61 2.54 -5.50
N ASN A 128 7.77 2.78 -4.91
CA ASN A 128 9.02 2.77 -5.66
C ASN A 128 9.44 1.32 -5.94
N LEU A 129 9.14 0.84 -7.14
CA LEU A 129 9.51 -0.49 -7.62
C LEU A 129 10.70 -0.44 -8.61
N GLU A 130 11.45 0.67 -8.66
CA GLU A 130 12.57 0.88 -9.59
C GLU A 130 13.90 0.33 -9.10
N SER A 131 13.95 -0.18 -7.86
CA SER A 131 15.10 -0.85 -7.28
C SER A 131 14.67 -1.88 -6.24
N VAL A 132 15.56 -2.84 -5.93
CA VAL A 132 15.31 -3.83 -4.88
C VAL A 132 15.16 -3.15 -3.51
N GLU A 133 15.97 -2.12 -3.22
CA GLU A 133 15.84 -1.34 -1.99
C GLU A 133 14.50 -0.58 -1.92
N GLY A 134 14.06 0.00 -3.05
CA GLY A 134 12.74 0.64 -3.15
C GLY A 134 11.61 -0.34 -2.91
N LEU A 135 11.72 -1.55 -3.46
CA LEU A 135 10.77 -2.64 -3.24
C LEU A 135 10.65 -3.00 -1.76
N TYR A 136 11.77 -3.20 -1.04
CA TYR A 136 11.76 -3.51 0.39
C TYR A 136 11.12 -2.39 1.21
N LYS A 137 11.47 -1.14 0.93
CA LYS A 137 10.84 0.02 1.60
C LYS A 137 9.33 0.10 1.32
N GLY A 138 8.92 -0.21 0.09
CA GLY A 138 7.50 -0.29 -0.27
C GLY A 138 6.75 -1.35 0.52
N MET A 139 7.32 -2.54 0.68
CA MET A 139 6.74 -3.62 1.50
C MET A 139 6.61 -3.20 2.96
N GLU A 140 7.67 -2.62 3.55
CA GLU A 140 7.61 -2.10 4.93
C GLU A 140 6.55 -1.00 5.10
N GLN A 141 6.44 -0.09 4.13
CA GLN A 141 5.45 0.99 4.19
C GLN A 141 4.02 0.45 4.14
N LEU A 142 3.75 -0.52 3.24
CA LEU A 142 2.44 -1.16 3.17
C LEU A 142 2.15 -1.99 4.43
N GLY A 143 3.15 -2.73 4.93
CA GLY A 143 3.02 -3.48 6.18
C GLY A 143 2.58 -2.57 7.34
N ARG A 144 3.27 -1.44 7.55
CA ARG A 144 2.91 -0.46 8.58
C ARG A 144 1.56 0.20 8.34
N LEU A 145 1.23 0.51 7.09
CA LEU A 145 -0.03 1.19 6.76
C LEU A 145 -1.25 0.31 7.02
N PHE A 146 -1.10 -0.98 6.76
CA PHE A 146 -2.20 -1.95 6.77
C PHE A 146 -2.14 -2.96 7.94
N GLY A 147 -1.24 -2.75 8.92
CA GLY A 147 -1.12 -3.65 10.08
C GLY A 147 -0.65 -5.06 9.69
N ARG A 148 0.26 -5.17 8.71
CA ARG A 148 0.84 -6.42 8.18
C ARG A 148 2.38 -6.40 8.26
N GLU A 149 2.91 -5.85 9.35
CA GLU A 149 4.36 -5.72 9.57
C GLU A 149 5.05 -7.08 9.61
N ASP A 150 4.42 -8.08 10.20
CA ASP A 150 4.97 -9.44 10.31
C ASP A 150 5.07 -10.12 8.94
N GLU A 151 4.06 -9.96 8.08
CA GLU A 151 4.05 -10.47 6.71
C GLU A 151 5.10 -9.77 5.86
N ALA A 152 5.18 -8.44 5.97
CA ALA A 152 6.19 -7.64 5.29
C ALA A 152 7.60 -8.03 5.73
N GLY A 153 7.83 -8.19 7.03
CA GLY A 153 9.10 -8.65 7.60
C GLY A 153 9.52 -10.01 7.06
N LYS A 154 8.64 -10.99 7.10
CA LYS A 154 8.90 -12.35 6.55
C LYS A 154 9.27 -12.30 5.06
N MET A 155 8.55 -11.52 4.26
CA MET A 155 8.81 -11.40 2.83
C MET A 155 10.18 -10.77 2.56
N ILE A 156 10.55 -9.72 3.30
CA ILE A 156 11.86 -9.06 3.19
C ILE A 156 12.97 -9.99 3.65
N ASP A 157 12.79 -10.72 4.74
CA ASP A 157 13.75 -11.70 5.25
C ASP A 157 14.00 -12.83 4.26
N GLU A 158 12.94 -13.38 3.63
CA GLU A 158 13.06 -14.40 2.58
C GLU A 158 13.91 -13.90 1.40
N PHE A 159 13.62 -12.71 0.88
CA PHE A 159 14.38 -12.14 -0.23
C PHE A 159 15.82 -11.79 0.16
N SER A 160 16.02 -11.28 1.37
CA SER A 160 17.34 -10.93 1.88
C SER A 160 18.20 -12.18 2.10
N ALA A 161 17.64 -13.23 2.67
CA ALA A 161 18.31 -14.51 2.87
C ALA A 161 18.71 -15.14 1.53
N PHE A 162 17.79 -15.17 0.55
CA PHE A 162 18.09 -15.64 -0.80
C PHE A 162 19.24 -14.85 -1.42
N SER A 163 19.19 -13.51 -1.37
CA SER A 163 20.22 -12.66 -1.95
C SER A 163 21.58 -12.85 -1.28
N TYR A 164 21.58 -13.04 0.05
CA TYR A 164 22.81 -13.30 0.82
C TYR A 164 23.44 -14.63 0.45
N GLU A 165 22.68 -15.74 0.45
CA GLU A 165 23.18 -17.05 0.09
C GLU A 165 23.66 -17.09 -1.37
N TYR A 166 22.91 -16.48 -2.28
CA TYR A 166 23.32 -16.35 -3.67
C TYR A 166 24.65 -15.60 -3.82
N SER A 167 24.81 -14.46 -3.14
CA SER A 167 26.03 -13.67 -3.19
C SER A 167 27.22 -14.43 -2.62
N LYS A 168 27.02 -15.16 -1.53
CA LYS A 168 28.06 -16.00 -0.90
C LYS A 168 28.52 -17.13 -1.80
N GLU A 169 27.59 -17.82 -2.45
CA GLU A 169 27.88 -18.92 -3.38
C GLU A 169 28.67 -18.47 -4.61
N HIS A 170 28.51 -17.18 -4.98
CA HIS A 170 29.11 -16.60 -6.18
C HIS A 170 30.28 -15.65 -5.90
N ALA A 171 30.65 -15.45 -4.63
CA ALA A 171 31.66 -14.46 -4.22
C ALA A 171 33.05 -14.66 -4.84
N GLU A 172 33.42 -15.91 -5.18
CA GLU A 172 34.71 -16.24 -5.78
C GLU A 172 34.65 -16.40 -7.32
N LYS A 173 33.47 -16.17 -7.93
CA LYS A 173 33.30 -16.23 -9.38
C LYS A 173 33.66 -14.91 -10.04
N ASP A 174 34.12 -14.96 -11.27
CA ASP A 174 34.36 -13.76 -12.07
C ASP A 174 33.11 -12.91 -12.21
N SER A 175 33.24 -11.59 -12.04
CA SER A 175 32.16 -10.63 -12.24
C SER A 175 32.03 -10.29 -13.74
N PRO A 176 31.04 -10.82 -14.45
CA PRO A 176 30.87 -10.51 -15.85
C PRO A 176 30.41 -9.07 -16.05
N THR A 177 30.94 -8.46 -17.13
CA THR A 177 30.44 -7.16 -17.57
C THR A 177 29.18 -7.35 -18.42
N VAL A 178 28.10 -6.66 -18.06
CA VAL A 178 26.77 -6.85 -18.64
C VAL A 178 26.24 -5.54 -19.24
N LEU A 179 25.72 -5.62 -20.46
CA LEU A 179 24.92 -4.57 -21.08
C LEU A 179 23.48 -5.07 -21.18
N VAL A 180 22.55 -4.35 -20.56
CA VAL A 180 21.11 -4.69 -20.59
C VAL A 180 20.39 -3.75 -21.52
N LEU A 181 19.75 -4.31 -22.54
CA LEU A 181 18.94 -3.58 -23.52
C LEU A 181 17.49 -4.07 -23.44
N MET A 182 16.55 -3.14 -23.34
CA MET A 182 15.13 -3.40 -23.47
C MET A 182 14.67 -2.93 -24.84
N GLY A 183 14.19 -3.85 -25.67
CA GLY A 183 13.65 -3.55 -27.00
C GLY A 183 12.28 -2.90 -26.90
N LEU A 184 12.11 -1.78 -27.60
CA LEU A 184 10.83 -1.13 -27.85
C LEU A 184 10.58 -1.09 -29.36
N PRO A 185 9.35 -0.94 -29.86
CA PRO A 185 9.10 -0.77 -31.28
C PRO A 185 9.93 0.40 -31.86
N GLY A 186 10.91 0.07 -32.70
CA GLY A 186 11.76 1.06 -33.37
C GLY A 186 12.91 1.65 -32.53
N SER A 187 13.13 1.19 -31.27
CA SER A 187 14.21 1.71 -30.41
C SER A 187 14.64 0.72 -29.35
N TYR A 188 15.71 1.08 -28.61
CA TYR A 188 16.19 0.35 -27.45
C TYR A 188 16.39 1.31 -26.28
N VAL A 189 16.04 0.85 -25.07
CA VAL A 189 16.36 1.52 -23.81
C VAL A 189 17.49 0.76 -23.13
N VAL A 190 18.49 1.50 -22.66
CA VAL A 190 19.60 0.94 -21.88
C VAL A 190 19.23 0.96 -20.41
N ALA A 191 19.26 -0.20 -19.75
CA ALA A 191 19.08 -0.27 -18.32
C ALA A 191 20.37 0.15 -17.60
N THR A 192 20.32 1.26 -16.88
CA THR A 192 21.47 1.75 -16.09
C THR A 192 21.60 0.98 -14.77
N GLY A 193 22.75 1.10 -14.11
CA GLY A 193 22.98 0.51 -12.78
C GLY A 193 21.99 0.98 -11.70
N LYS A 194 21.27 2.09 -11.93
CA LYS A 194 20.23 2.63 -11.03
C LYS A 194 18.84 2.06 -11.29
N SER A 195 18.62 1.39 -12.42
CA SER A 195 17.34 0.76 -12.74
C SER A 195 17.13 -0.52 -11.93
N TYR A 196 15.88 -1.00 -11.88
CA TYR A 196 15.56 -2.29 -11.23
C TYR A 196 16.40 -3.43 -11.80
N VAL A 197 16.46 -3.56 -13.14
CA VAL A 197 17.25 -4.60 -13.81
C VAL A 197 18.75 -4.43 -13.54
N GLY A 198 19.26 -3.20 -13.55
CA GLY A 198 20.65 -2.92 -13.18
C GLY A 198 20.97 -3.28 -11.71
N SER A 199 20.03 -3.09 -10.81
CA SER A 199 20.17 -3.53 -9.42
C SER A 199 20.23 -5.06 -9.30
N LEU A 200 19.44 -5.79 -10.11
CA LEU A 200 19.49 -7.26 -10.17
C LEU A 200 20.81 -7.76 -10.75
N VAL A 201 21.35 -7.11 -11.80
CA VAL A 201 22.69 -7.44 -12.34
C VAL A 201 23.75 -7.37 -11.24
N ARG A 202 23.73 -6.30 -10.44
CA ARG A 202 24.67 -6.13 -9.33
C ARG A 202 24.48 -7.19 -8.24
N LEU A 203 23.23 -7.50 -7.85
CA LEU A 203 22.94 -8.56 -6.89
C LEU A 203 23.37 -9.93 -7.38
N ALA A 204 23.31 -10.17 -8.69
CA ALA A 204 23.79 -11.39 -9.32
C ALA A 204 25.32 -11.46 -9.49
N GLY A 205 26.06 -10.46 -8.99
CA GLY A 205 27.52 -10.40 -9.07
C GLY A 205 28.06 -9.85 -10.40
N GLY A 206 27.20 -9.33 -11.28
CA GLY A 206 27.62 -8.72 -12.54
C GLY A 206 27.93 -7.21 -12.39
N THR A 207 28.71 -6.68 -13.34
CA THR A 207 28.99 -5.25 -13.48
C THR A 207 28.23 -4.70 -14.68
N ASN A 208 27.28 -3.79 -14.46
CA ASN A 208 26.58 -3.13 -15.57
C ASN A 208 27.49 -2.04 -16.16
N VAL A 209 27.57 -1.96 -17.49
CA VAL A 209 28.42 -0.97 -18.22
C VAL A 209 27.84 0.44 -18.21
N TYR A 210 26.58 0.63 -17.77
CA TYR A 210 25.91 1.93 -17.68
C TYR A 210 25.30 2.18 -16.31
#